data_6fbdb2100cf9661ee5fb2de14e99d082
#
_entry.id   6fbdb2100cf9661ee5fb2de14e99d082
#
_cell.length_a   1.000
_cell.length_b   1.000
_cell.length_c   1.000
_cell.angle_alpha   90.00
_cell.angle_beta   90.00
_cell.angle_gamma   90.00
#
_symmetry.space_group_name_H-M   'P 1'
#
loop_
_entity.id
_entity.type
_entity.pdbx_description
1 polymer ?
#
loop_
_entity_poly.entity_id
_entity_poly.type
_entity_poly.pdbx_seq_one_letter_code
_entity_poly.pdbx_strand_id
1 'polypeptide(L)'
;PGEETIYGVKMVLPEGSHYYKFNNGGNDSGYEDGGNLTNEGCGDGDNWGDRTIVVGEEDSMTPPFCFSSCYTCGGDPVEASVTFQADMTTLLSQGWDNNTHFMELRGGINGWGEGDVFQEDLTDPNLYTLTKMITATPGSQHEWKFKANPDENFNNGGWETAANRVFEFTGEDLVLAAEQPVILPIGELGNDVTVEIHAMWMMNTINV
;
A
#
# COMPACT_ATOMS: atom_id res chain seq x y z
N PRO A 1 32.39 13.55 5.01
CA PRO A 1 31.47 12.43 4.99
C PRO A 1 32.09 11.36 5.87
N GLY A 2 31.43 10.98 6.99
CA GLY A 2 31.92 9.92 7.87
C GLY A 2 31.73 8.57 7.15
N GLU A 3 32.63 7.64 7.40
CA GLU A 3 32.43 6.25 6.96
C GLU A 3 31.18 5.71 7.65
N GLU A 4 30.22 5.23 6.85
CA GLU A 4 29.04 4.55 7.38
C GLU A 4 29.50 3.25 8.06
N THR A 5 29.15 3.10 9.34
CA THR A 5 29.52 1.90 10.09
C THR A 5 28.32 0.96 10.10
N ILE A 6 28.45 -0.18 9.42
CA ILE A 6 27.46 -1.26 9.45
C ILE A 6 27.74 -2.15 10.66
N TYR A 7 26.75 -2.35 11.50
CA TYR A 7 26.77 -3.28 12.62
C TYR A 7 26.01 -4.54 12.25
N GLY A 8 26.55 -5.70 12.54
CA GLY A 8 25.92 -6.98 12.29
C GLY A 8 25.93 -7.88 13.52
N VAL A 9 24.92 -8.70 13.68
CA VAL A 9 24.85 -9.75 14.68
C VAL A 9 24.51 -11.06 13.98
N LYS A 10 25.21 -12.14 14.35
CA LYS A 10 24.86 -13.50 13.93
C LYS A 10 24.13 -14.20 15.08
N MET A 11 22.96 -14.73 14.79
CA MET A 11 22.12 -15.44 15.76
C MET A 11 21.71 -16.79 15.18
N VAL A 12 21.50 -17.77 16.06
CA VAL A 12 20.87 -19.05 15.70
C VAL A 12 19.45 -19.01 16.21
N LEU A 13 18.50 -19.06 15.29
CA LEU A 13 17.08 -19.02 15.58
C LEU A 13 16.43 -20.32 15.05
N PRO A 14 15.38 -20.85 15.70
CA PRO A 14 14.60 -21.93 15.13
C PRO A 14 13.84 -21.45 13.89
N GLU A 15 13.41 -22.40 13.05
CA GLU A 15 12.53 -22.08 11.92
C GLU A 15 11.24 -21.40 12.39
N GLY A 16 10.77 -20.44 11.59
CA GLY A 16 9.55 -19.70 11.85
C GLY A 16 9.71 -18.19 11.77
N SER A 17 8.66 -17.47 12.15
CA SER A 17 8.66 -16.00 12.20
C SER A 17 9.16 -15.51 13.54
N HIS A 18 10.07 -14.54 13.51
CA HIS A 18 10.63 -13.91 14.68
C HIS A 18 10.50 -12.40 14.57
N TYR A 19 10.25 -11.75 15.71
CA TYR A 19 10.18 -10.31 15.82
C TYR A 19 11.48 -9.78 16.42
N TYR A 20 11.96 -8.66 15.92
CA TYR A 20 13.15 -8.01 16.45
C TYR A 20 13.10 -6.51 16.27
N LYS A 21 13.92 -5.82 17.01
CA LYS A 21 14.08 -4.38 16.92
C LYS A 21 15.54 -4.02 17.25
N PHE A 22 16.08 -3.03 16.56
CA PHE A 22 17.38 -2.50 16.94
C PHE A 22 17.23 -1.55 18.14
N ASN A 23 18.27 -1.51 18.97
CA ASN A 23 18.33 -0.59 20.09
C ASN A 23 19.68 0.15 20.08
N ASN A 24 19.63 1.47 20.03
CA ASN A 24 20.79 2.35 20.07
C ASN A 24 20.86 3.03 21.45
N GLY A 25 21.70 2.51 22.33
CA GLY A 25 21.95 3.11 23.64
C GLY A 25 21.58 2.27 24.87
N GLY A 26 21.05 1.06 24.69
CA GLY A 26 20.89 0.07 25.75
C GLY A 26 19.85 0.38 26.83
N ASN A 27 18.92 1.29 26.57
CA ASN A 27 17.78 1.60 27.44
C ASN A 27 16.47 1.64 26.64
N ASP A 28 15.35 1.73 27.34
CA ASP A 28 14.01 1.69 26.71
C ASP A 28 13.74 2.85 25.74
N SER A 29 14.48 3.92 25.79
CA SER A 29 14.36 5.06 24.87
C SER A 29 15.23 4.92 23.60
N GLY A 30 16.08 3.91 23.54
CA GLY A 30 16.99 3.67 22.42
C GLY A 30 16.43 2.74 21.34
N TYR A 31 15.20 2.25 21.47
CA TYR A 31 14.59 1.40 20.45
C TYR A 31 14.22 2.18 19.19
N GLU A 32 14.19 1.47 18.07
CA GLU A 32 13.65 2.00 16.81
C GLU A 32 12.22 2.50 16.99
N ASP A 33 11.85 3.51 16.21
CA ASP A 33 10.47 4.01 16.15
C ASP A 33 9.57 2.99 15.43
N GLY A 34 8.83 2.20 16.20
CA GLY A 34 7.91 1.20 15.68
C GLY A 34 6.77 1.79 14.87
N GLY A 35 6.35 3.02 15.16
CA GLY A 35 5.35 3.73 14.36
C GLY A 35 5.87 4.02 12.97
N ASN A 36 7.12 4.46 12.85
CA ASN A 36 7.75 4.71 11.55
C ASN A 36 7.93 3.40 10.77
N LEU A 37 8.44 2.35 11.40
CA LEU A 37 8.59 1.03 10.76
C LEU A 37 7.26 0.46 10.26
N THR A 38 6.18 0.63 11.02
CA THR A 38 4.84 0.20 10.61
C THR A 38 4.34 1.02 9.42
N ASN A 39 4.55 2.34 9.43
CA ASN A 39 4.15 3.21 8.33
C ASN A 39 4.93 2.94 7.04
N GLU A 40 6.19 2.53 7.16
CA GLU A 40 7.04 2.16 6.03
C GLU A 40 6.84 0.70 5.57
N GLY A 41 6.06 -0.11 6.31
CA GLY A 41 5.63 -1.45 5.91
C GLY A 41 6.51 -2.61 6.35
N CYS A 42 7.57 -2.39 7.15
CA CYS A 42 8.40 -3.47 7.69
C CYS A 42 8.21 -3.71 9.18
N GLY A 43 7.41 -2.91 9.84
CA GLY A 43 7.04 -3.07 11.23
C GLY A 43 5.68 -3.78 11.38
N ASP A 44 5.58 -4.76 12.25
CA ASP A 44 4.32 -5.42 12.60
C ASP A 44 3.52 -4.55 13.59
N GLY A 45 2.41 -3.99 13.13
CA GLY A 45 1.56 -3.10 13.93
C GLY A 45 0.96 -3.75 15.18
N ASP A 46 0.78 -5.07 15.17
CA ASP A 46 0.27 -5.85 16.30
C ASP A 46 1.35 -6.15 17.34
N ASN A 47 2.64 -5.99 16.97
CA ASN A 47 3.82 -6.26 17.81
C ASN A 47 4.69 -5.01 18.00
N TRP A 48 4.09 -3.89 18.39
CA TRP A 48 4.79 -2.63 18.69
C TRP A 48 5.62 -2.06 17.54
N GLY A 49 5.31 -2.44 16.29
CA GLY A 49 6.07 -2.07 15.12
C GLY A 49 7.42 -2.75 15.03
N ASP A 50 7.57 -3.94 15.59
CA ASP A 50 8.80 -4.72 15.50
C ASP A 50 8.99 -5.24 14.06
N ARG A 51 10.24 -5.33 13.63
CA ARG A 51 10.59 -5.96 12.36
C ARG A 51 10.32 -7.46 12.41
N THR A 52 9.95 -8.04 11.29
CA THR A 52 9.74 -9.49 11.16
C THR A 52 10.84 -10.11 10.31
N ILE A 53 11.35 -11.25 10.72
CA ILE A 53 12.20 -12.12 9.92
C ILE A 53 11.62 -13.54 9.90
N VAL A 54 11.58 -14.16 8.73
CA VAL A 54 11.20 -15.57 8.58
C VAL A 54 12.48 -16.38 8.40
N VAL A 55 12.71 -17.30 9.33
CA VAL A 55 13.86 -18.21 9.31
C VAL A 55 13.41 -19.52 8.68
N GLY A 56 14.08 -19.94 7.61
CA GLY A 56 13.91 -21.23 6.94
C GLY A 56 15.00 -22.23 7.34
N GLU A 57 15.11 -23.30 6.57
CA GLU A 57 16.08 -24.38 6.80
C GLU A 57 17.55 -23.99 6.51
N GLU A 58 17.77 -22.92 5.72
CA GLU A 58 19.09 -22.51 5.29
C GLU A 58 19.54 -21.20 5.99
N ASP A 59 20.86 -21.03 6.12
CA ASP A 59 21.44 -19.80 6.61
C ASP A 59 21.02 -18.63 5.71
N SER A 60 20.51 -17.56 6.30
CA SER A 60 20.12 -16.36 5.61
C SER A 60 20.75 -15.11 6.22
N MET A 61 20.82 -14.04 5.45
CA MET A 61 21.32 -12.74 5.90
C MET A 61 20.34 -11.65 5.43
N THR A 62 19.94 -10.79 6.35
CA THR A 62 19.18 -9.60 5.99
C THR A 62 20.10 -8.55 5.37
N PRO A 63 19.60 -7.69 4.47
CA PRO A 63 20.33 -6.50 4.06
C PRO A 63 20.58 -5.57 5.27
N PRO A 64 21.55 -4.66 5.18
CA PRO A 64 21.73 -3.64 6.22
C PRO A 64 20.60 -2.62 6.16
N PHE A 65 19.82 -2.52 7.23
CA PHE A 65 18.76 -1.53 7.36
C PHE A 65 19.24 -0.28 8.09
N CYS A 66 18.70 0.88 7.72
CA CYS A 66 18.85 2.10 8.50
C CYS A 66 18.07 2.00 9.81
N PHE A 67 18.63 2.57 10.88
CA PHE A 67 17.96 2.62 12.18
C PHE A 67 16.63 3.39 12.07
N SER A 68 15.56 2.84 12.59
CA SER A 68 14.19 3.35 12.48
C SER A 68 13.68 3.54 11.04
N SER A 69 14.19 2.77 10.08
CA SER A 69 13.72 2.80 8.69
C SER A 69 13.74 1.41 8.06
N CYS A 70 12.78 1.14 7.19
CA CYS A 70 12.70 -0.10 6.42
C CYS A 70 13.71 -0.18 5.28
N TYR A 71 14.41 0.91 5.03
CA TYR A 71 15.30 1.03 3.87
C TYR A 71 16.72 0.58 4.19
N THR A 72 17.42 0.11 3.18
CA THR A 72 18.84 -0.20 3.28
C THR A 72 19.66 1.06 3.49
N CYS A 73 20.63 1.02 4.41
CA CYS A 73 21.56 2.11 4.58
C CYS A 73 22.58 2.15 3.43
N GLY A 74 22.97 3.32 3.01
CA GLY A 74 24.13 3.50 2.15
C GLY A 74 23.86 3.98 0.72
N GLY A 75 22.67 4.51 0.46
CA GLY A 75 22.43 5.23 -0.79
C GLY A 75 21.95 6.65 -0.53
N ASP A 76 22.56 7.63 -1.17
CA ASP A 76 21.94 8.95 -1.25
C ASP A 76 20.58 8.83 -1.95
N PRO A 77 19.55 9.57 -1.52
CA PRO A 77 18.32 9.65 -2.27
C PRO A 77 18.61 10.09 -3.71
N VAL A 78 18.05 9.40 -4.66
CA VAL A 78 18.13 9.75 -6.07
C VAL A 78 16.75 10.14 -6.58
N GLU A 79 16.71 10.88 -7.67
CA GLU A 79 15.46 11.27 -8.30
C GLU A 79 15.26 10.43 -9.57
N ALA A 80 14.09 9.80 -9.68
CA ALA A 80 13.68 9.05 -10.86
C ALA A 80 12.17 9.18 -11.09
N SER A 81 11.74 8.94 -12.33
CA SER A 81 10.32 8.96 -12.66
C SER A 81 9.67 7.61 -12.37
N VAL A 82 8.49 7.65 -11.74
CA VAL A 82 7.63 6.47 -11.58
C VAL A 82 6.31 6.73 -12.28
N THR A 83 5.97 5.87 -13.23
CA THR A 83 4.69 5.93 -13.94
C THR A 83 3.74 4.91 -13.35
N PHE A 84 2.65 5.40 -12.78
CA PHE A 84 1.52 4.62 -12.30
C PHE A 84 0.49 4.47 -13.41
N GLN A 85 -0.17 3.32 -13.47
CA GLN A 85 -1.15 3.03 -14.51
C GLN A 85 -2.43 2.47 -13.87
N ALA A 86 -3.59 2.98 -14.32
CA ALA A 86 -4.91 2.53 -13.92
C ALA A 86 -5.66 1.93 -15.12
N ASP A 87 -6.06 0.67 -15.02
CA ASP A 87 -7.01 0.07 -15.97
C ASP A 87 -8.44 0.49 -15.58
N MET A 88 -8.99 1.41 -16.32
CA MET A 88 -10.30 2.01 -16.08
C MET A 88 -11.45 1.25 -16.74
N THR A 89 -11.21 0.10 -17.38
CA THR A 89 -12.22 -0.67 -18.13
C THR A 89 -13.48 -0.91 -17.33
N THR A 90 -13.34 -1.33 -16.07
CA THR A 90 -14.50 -1.59 -15.19
C THR A 90 -15.24 -0.31 -14.83
N LEU A 91 -14.53 0.74 -14.39
CA LEU A 91 -15.17 2.00 -14.01
C LEU A 91 -15.87 2.69 -15.19
N LEU A 92 -15.25 2.67 -16.37
CA LEU A 92 -15.88 3.18 -17.59
C LEU A 92 -17.16 2.42 -17.92
N SER A 93 -17.20 1.11 -17.77
CA SER A 93 -18.41 0.30 -17.97
C SER A 93 -19.48 0.57 -16.94
N GLN A 94 -19.12 1.10 -15.77
CA GLN A 94 -20.01 1.48 -14.66
C GLN A 94 -20.43 2.96 -14.69
N GLY A 95 -20.15 3.68 -15.78
CA GLY A 95 -20.59 5.07 -15.94
C GLY A 95 -19.58 6.12 -15.49
N TRP A 96 -18.30 5.78 -15.40
CA TRP A 96 -17.27 6.80 -15.21
C TRP A 96 -17.32 7.85 -16.31
N ASP A 97 -17.38 9.11 -15.95
CA ASP A 97 -17.44 10.26 -16.86
C ASP A 97 -16.25 11.20 -16.63
N ASN A 98 -15.35 11.25 -17.58
CA ASN A 98 -14.13 12.08 -17.53
C ASN A 98 -14.39 13.59 -17.41
N ASN A 99 -15.59 14.05 -17.67
CA ASN A 99 -15.93 15.47 -17.50
C ASN A 99 -16.27 15.82 -16.05
N THR A 100 -16.64 14.83 -15.24
CA THR A 100 -17.13 15.03 -13.88
C THR A 100 -16.34 14.25 -12.82
N HIS A 101 -15.67 13.17 -13.24
CA HIS A 101 -14.88 12.32 -12.35
C HIS A 101 -13.39 12.44 -12.66
N PHE A 102 -12.57 12.32 -11.63
CA PHE A 102 -11.12 12.21 -11.78
C PHE A 102 -10.53 11.22 -10.76
N MET A 103 -9.47 10.53 -11.17
CA MET A 103 -8.75 9.57 -10.35
C MET A 103 -7.49 10.19 -9.80
N GLU A 104 -7.24 10.02 -8.52
CA GLU A 104 -6.04 10.48 -7.84
C GLU A 104 -5.19 9.31 -7.34
N LEU A 105 -3.89 9.53 -7.34
CA LEU A 105 -2.90 8.75 -6.61
C LEU A 105 -2.79 9.29 -5.20
N ARG A 106 -3.00 8.44 -4.21
CA ARG A 106 -2.76 8.75 -2.79
C ARG A 106 -1.73 7.77 -2.25
N GLY A 107 -0.81 8.23 -1.40
CA GLY A 107 0.21 7.35 -0.85
C GLY A 107 1.22 8.07 0.02
N GLY A 108 2.19 7.32 0.54
CA GLY A 108 3.31 7.89 1.30
C GLY A 108 4.11 8.93 0.50
N ILE A 109 4.16 8.79 -0.82
CA ILE A 109 4.85 9.71 -1.74
C ILE A 109 4.21 11.11 -1.86
N ASN A 110 3.00 11.32 -1.37
CA ASN A 110 2.33 12.63 -1.26
C ASN A 110 1.68 12.84 0.10
N GLY A 111 2.14 12.07 1.12
CA GLY A 111 1.69 12.20 2.50
C GLY A 111 0.21 11.85 2.71
N TRP A 112 -0.39 11.06 1.82
CA TRP A 112 -1.82 10.69 1.82
C TRP A 112 -2.77 11.90 1.69
N GLY A 113 -2.22 13.09 1.41
CA GLY A 113 -2.93 14.35 1.26
C GLY A 113 -3.60 14.53 -0.10
N GLU A 114 -3.58 15.75 -0.64
CA GLU A 114 -4.08 16.01 -2.01
C GLU A 114 -3.32 15.15 -3.00
N GLY A 115 -4.07 14.42 -3.85
CA GLY A 115 -3.52 13.46 -4.77
C GLY A 115 -3.07 14.09 -6.09
N ASP A 116 -2.19 13.40 -6.74
CA ASP A 116 -1.83 13.68 -8.14
C ASP A 116 -2.87 13.00 -9.06
N VAL A 117 -3.34 13.70 -10.09
CA VAL A 117 -4.46 13.26 -10.93
C VAL A 117 -3.95 12.45 -12.13
N PHE A 118 -4.51 11.27 -12.32
CA PHE A 118 -4.30 10.45 -13.51
C PHE A 118 -4.90 11.10 -14.75
N GLN A 119 -4.24 10.91 -15.88
CA GLN A 119 -4.70 11.39 -17.18
C GLN A 119 -4.98 10.20 -18.10
N GLU A 120 -6.03 10.31 -18.92
CA GLU A 120 -6.33 9.33 -19.96
C GLU A 120 -5.15 9.19 -20.93
N ASP A 121 -4.78 7.96 -21.25
CA ASP A 121 -3.74 7.69 -22.25
C ASP A 121 -4.26 8.03 -23.66
N LEU A 122 -3.41 8.68 -24.46
CA LEU A 122 -3.80 9.16 -25.79
C LEU A 122 -4.05 8.03 -26.81
N THR A 123 -3.59 6.82 -26.49
CA THR A 123 -3.64 5.66 -27.41
C THR A 123 -4.58 4.57 -26.93
N ASP A 124 -4.81 4.50 -25.63
CA ASP A 124 -5.74 3.54 -25.00
C ASP A 124 -6.71 4.26 -24.05
N PRO A 125 -7.97 4.46 -24.45
CA PRO A 125 -8.96 5.15 -23.62
C PRO A 125 -9.34 4.40 -22.32
N ASN A 126 -8.96 3.15 -22.19
CA ASN A 126 -9.16 2.39 -20.95
C ASN A 126 -7.99 2.52 -19.98
N LEU A 127 -6.88 3.08 -20.41
CA LEU A 127 -5.69 3.25 -19.60
C LEU A 127 -5.58 4.71 -19.14
N TYR A 128 -5.34 4.89 -17.82
CA TYR A 128 -5.02 6.19 -17.27
C TYR A 128 -3.63 6.14 -16.66
N THR A 129 -2.84 7.16 -16.89
CA THR A 129 -1.45 7.20 -16.48
C THR A 129 -1.15 8.42 -15.63
N LEU A 130 -0.19 8.28 -14.74
CA LEU A 130 0.38 9.37 -13.95
C LEU A 130 1.88 9.13 -13.79
N THR A 131 2.70 10.05 -14.28
CA THR A 131 4.15 10.01 -14.04
C THR A 131 4.52 11.05 -12.98
N LYS A 132 5.23 10.60 -11.96
CA LYS A 132 5.69 11.44 -10.84
C LYS A 132 7.19 11.29 -10.64
N MET A 133 7.89 12.41 -10.50
CA MET A 133 9.28 12.41 -10.02
C MET A 133 9.29 12.10 -8.52
N ILE A 134 10.02 11.09 -8.14
CA ILE A 134 10.18 10.64 -6.75
C ILE A 134 11.64 10.72 -6.38
N THR A 135 11.92 11.36 -5.24
CA THR A 135 13.24 11.39 -4.64
C THR A 135 13.24 10.47 -3.43
N ALA A 136 13.92 9.34 -3.55
CA ALA A 136 13.97 8.33 -2.50
C ALA A 136 15.27 7.52 -2.59
N THR A 137 15.55 6.75 -1.55
CA THR A 137 16.67 5.81 -1.56
C THR A 137 16.31 4.56 -2.38
N PRO A 138 17.17 4.11 -3.31
CA PRO A 138 16.93 2.85 -4.01
C PRO A 138 16.71 1.67 -3.05
N GLY A 139 15.73 0.83 -3.35
CA GLY A 139 15.26 -0.27 -2.50
C GLY A 139 14.17 0.12 -1.50
N SER A 140 13.80 1.41 -1.41
CA SER A 140 12.71 1.86 -0.56
C SER A 140 11.35 1.37 -1.09
N GLN A 141 10.45 1.02 -0.16
CA GLN A 141 9.08 0.61 -0.49
C GLN A 141 8.10 1.74 -0.20
N HIS A 142 7.16 1.95 -1.11
CA HIS A 142 6.18 3.01 -1.03
C HIS A 142 4.77 2.46 -1.20
N GLU A 143 3.93 2.73 -0.22
CA GLU A 143 2.52 2.39 -0.28
C GLU A 143 1.73 3.46 -1.03
N TRP A 144 0.73 3.00 -1.80
CA TRP A 144 -0.15 3.87 -2.55
C TRP A 144 -1.53 3.24 -2.80
N LYS A 145 -2.47 4.07 -3.24
CA LYS A 145 -3.86 3.68 -3.44
C LYS A 145 -4.53 4.61 -4.44
N PHE A 146 -5.57 4.11 -5.11
CA PHE A 146 -6.46 4.96 -5.91
C PHE A 146 -7.51 5.66 -5.06
N LYS A 147 -7.86 6.88 -5.45
CA LYS A 147 -8.99 7.62 -4.92
C LYS A 147 -9.75 8.31 -6.05
N ALA A 148 -11.05 7.99 -6.19
CA ALA A 148 -11.95 8.65 -7.14
C ALA A 148 -12.55 9.92 -6.53
N ASN A 149 -12.82 10.89 -7.36
CA ASN A 149 -13.45 12.17 -7.00
C ASN A 149 -14.52 12.57 -8.03
N PRO A 150 -15.52 13.39 -7.64
CA PRO A 150 -15.73 13.90 -6.30
C PRO A 150 -16.20 12.80 -5.32
N ASP A 151 -15.85 12.96 -4.04
CA ASP A 151 -16.05 11.95 -2.98
C ASP A 151 -17.50 11.46 -2.88
N GLU A 152 -18.46 12.39 -3.04
CA GLU A 152 -19.89 12.13 -2.92
C GLU A 152 -20.46 11.20 -4.00
N ASN A 153 -19.73 10.97 -5.09
CA ASN A 153 -20.16 10.10 -6.18
C ASN A 153 -19.75 8.63 -5.98
N PHE A 154 -18.93 8.36 -4.95
CA PHE A 154 -18.35 7.04 -4.74
C PHE A 154 -18.52 6.56 -3.30
N ASN A 155 -18.72 5.25 -3.13
CA ASN A 155 -18.71 4.62 -1.82
C ASN A 155 -17.34 4.82 -1.15
N ASN A 156 -17.31 4.78 0.16
CA ASN A 156 -16.10 4.97 0.97
C ASN A 156 -15.38 6.32 0.71
N GLY A 157 -16.14 7.37 0.31
CA GLY A 157 -15.57 8.69 -0.01
C GLY A 157 -14.56 8.63 -1.16
N GLY A 158 -14.81 7.78 -2.15
CA GLY A 158 -13.95 7.59 -3.31
C GLY A 158 -12.71 6.74 -3.09
N TRP A 159 -12.39 6.36 -1.85
CA TRP A 159 -11.28 5.46 -1.59
C TRP A 159 -11.56 4.04 -2.09
N GLU A 160 -10.63 3.44 -2.79
CA GLU A 160 -10.75 2.03 -3.13
C GLU A 160 -10.77 1.13 -1.89
N THR A 161 -11.46 0.00 -2.00
CA THR A 161 -11.62 -0.95 -0.90
C THR A 161 -10.49 -1.99 -0.82
N ALA A 162 -9.68 -2.11 -1.87
CA ALA A 162 -8.50 -2.97 -1.87
C ALA A 162 -7.47 -2.54 -0.82
N ALA A 163 -6.57 -3.44 -0.45
CA ALA A 163 -5.41 -3.12 0.38
C ALA A 163 -4.51 -2.08 -0.33
N ASN A 164 -3.66 -1.38 0.44
CA ASN A 164 -2.64 -0.52 -0.16
C ASN A 164 -1.74 -1.35 -1.08
N ARG A 165 -1.40 -0.78 -2.23
CA ARG A 165 -0.38 -1.33 -3.13
C ARG A 165 0.99 -0.89 -2.67
N VAL A 166 1.99 -1.68 -3.02
CA VAL A 166 3.38 -1.38 -2.68
C VAL A 166 4.22 -1.48 -3.95
N PHE A 167 5.12 -0.54 -4.15
CA PHE A 167 6.18 -0.67 -5.14
C PHE A 167 7.54 -0.41 -4.49
N GLU A 168 8.58 -1.04 -5.03
CA GLU A 168 9.96 -0.78 -4.66
C GLU A 168 10.56 0.27 -5.61
N PHE A 169 11.10 1.34 -5.05
CA PHE A 169 11.78 2.37 -5.79
C PHE A 169 13.21 1.90 -6.13
N THR A 170 13.49 1.71 -7.40
CA THR A 170 14.78 1.16 -7.85
C THR A 170 15.87 2.22 -7.99
N GLY A 171 15.51 3.49 -8.01
CA GLY A 171 16.41 4.60 -8.33
C GLY A 171 16.57 4.85 -9.83
N GLU A 172 15.85 4.12 -10.66
CA GLU A 172 15.76 4.29 -12.11
C GLU A 172 14.32 4.56 -12.51
N ASP A 173 14.12 5.09 -13.73
CA ASP A 173 12.78 5.29 -14.28
C ASP A 173 12.00 3.97 -14.31
N LEU A 174 10.79 3.97 -13.74
CA LEU A 174 9.97 2.79 -13.54
C LEU A 174 8.58 3.01 -14.10
N VAL A 175 8.06 2.01 -14.81
CA VAL A 175 6.66 1.93 -15.23
C VAL A 175 6.03 0.74 -14.52
N LEU A 176 5.08 1.02 -13.62
CA LEU A 176 4.35 -0.02 -12.90
C LEU A 176 3.30 -0.65 -13.83
N ALA A 177 2.99 -1.92 -13.62
CA ALA A 177 1.91 -2.57 -14.34
C ALA A 177 0.58 -1.84 -14.13
N ALA A 178 -0.31 -1.90 -15.12
CA ALA A 178 -1.64 -1.34 -14.99
C ALA A 178 -2.44 -2.13 -13.95
N GLU A 179 -3.03 -1.39 -13.00
CA GLU A 179 -3.80 -1.93 -11.89
C GLU A 179 -5.26 -1.49 -12.02
N GLN A 180 -6.18 -2.38 -11.70
CA GLN A 180 -7.61 -2.06 -11.72
C GLN A 180 -8.04 -1.42 -10.39
N PRO A 181 -8.58 -0.17 -10.39
CA PRO A 181 -9.14 0.44 -9.18
C PRO A 181 -10.38 -0.31 -8.68
N VAL A 182 -10.41 -0.62 -7.39
CA VAL A 182 -11.55 -1.31 -6.74
C VAL A 182 -12.43 -0.28 -6.02
N ILE A 183 -13.18 0.49 -6.80
CA ILE A 183 -14.03 1.60 -6.36
C ILE A 183 -15.46 1.37 -6.85
N LEU A 184 -16.45 1.68 -6.01
CA LEU A 184 -17.87 1.53 -6.35
C LEU A 184 -18.55 2.90 -6.41
N PRO A 185 -19.13 3.29 -7.55
CA PRO A 185 -19.98 4.48 -7.64
C PRO A 185 -21.21 4.39 -6.72
N ILE A 186 -21.63 5.53 -6.15
CA ILE A 186 -22.89 5.60 -5.41
C ILE A 186 -24.06 5.66 -6.41
N GLY A 187 -24.99 4.74 -6.27
CA GLY A 187 -26.21 4.71 -7.09
C GLY A 187 -26.14 3.81 -8.33
N GLU A 188 -24.99 3.27 -8.66
CA GLU A 188 -24.86 2.26 -9.72
C GLU A 188 -24.67 0.83 -9.16
N LEU A 189 -25.44 0.45 -8.16
CA LEU A 189 -25.98 -0.90 -8.14
C LEU A 189 -27.15 -0.89 -9.13
N GLY A 190 -26.83 -0.82 -10.40
CA GLY A 190 -27.78 -0.88 -11.49
C GLY A 190 -28.35 -2.27 -11.67
N ASN A 191 -29.02 -2.73 -10.67
CA ASN A 191 -30.07 -3.70 -10.56
C ASN A 191 -30.45 -3.73 -9.08
N ASP A 192 -31.60 -3.25 -8.75
CA ASP A 192 -32.27 -3.58 -7.49
C ASP A 192 -32.26 -5.11 -7.35
N VAL A 193 -31.30 -5.64 -6.66
CA VAL A 193 -31.32 -7.05 -6.25
C VAL A 193 -32.33 -7.11 -5.11
N THR A 194 -33.58 -7.40 -5.47
CA THR A 194 -34.60 -7.71 -4.49
C THR A 194 -34.20 -9.02 -3.80
N VAL A 195 -33.61 -8.91 -2.63
CA VAL A 195 -33.38 -10.08 -1.78
C VAL A 195 -34.68 -10.39 -1.05
N GLU A 196 -35.48 -11.33 -1.59
CA GLU A 196 -36.61 -11.89 -0.84
C GLU A 196 -36.08 -12.80 0.27
N ILE A 197 -36.12 -12.30 1.51
CA ILE A 197 -35.83 -13.12 2.69
C ILE A 197 -37.09 -13.89 3.06
N HIS A 198 -37.16 -15.17 2.68
CA HIS A 198 -38.20 -16.08 3.14
C HIS A 198 -37.88 -16.56 4.56
N ALA A 199 -38.54 -15.99 5.56
CA ALA A 199 -38.56 -16.52 6.90
C ALA A 199 -39.59 -17.65 7.00
N MET A 200 -39.17 -18.90 7.03
CA MET A 200 -40.04 -20.02 7.39
C MET A 200 -40.27 -20.03 8.90
N TRP A 201 -41.46 -19.63 9.34
CA TRP A 201 -41.92 -19.90 10.69
C TRP A 201 -42.38 -21.36 10.77
N MET A 202 -41.65 -22.22 11.40
CA MET A 202 -42.16 -23.52 11.83
C MET A 202 -43.09 -23.25 13.03
N MET A 203 -44.38 -23.26 12.78
CA MET A 203 -45.37 -23.37 13.86
C MET A 203 -45.25 -24.78 14.44
N ASN A 204 -44.61 -24.93 15.59
CA ASN A 204 -44.79 -26.09 16.40
C ASN A 204 -46.21 -26.07 16.95
N THR A 205 -47.11 -26.85 16.34
CA THR A 205 -48.40 -27.20 16.92
C THR A 205 -48.16 -28.05 18.15
N ILE A 206 -48.25 -27.45 19.34
CA ILE A 206 -48.36 -28.18 20.59
C ILE A 206 -49.78 -28.73 20.64
N ASN A 207 -49.91 -30.04 20.41
CA ASN A 207 -51.17 -30.73 20.74
C ASN A 207 -51.20 -30.91 22.25
N VAL A 208 -52.25 -30.33 22.88
CA VAL A 208 -52.65 -30.58 24.27
C VAL A 208 -53.54 -31.83 24.30
#